data_6bf8d340184cef3243ae83dde9e04c16
#
_entry.id   6bf8d340184cef3243ae83dde9e04c16
#
_cell.length_a   1.000
_cell.length_b   1.000
_cell.length_c   1.000
_cell.angle_alpha   90.00
_cell.angle_beta   90.00
_cell.angle_gamma   90.00
#
_symmetry.space_group_name_H-M   'P 1'
#
loop_
_entity.id
_entity.type
_entity.pdbx_description
1 polymer ?
#
loop_
_entity_poly.entity_id
_entity_poly.type
_entity_poly.pdbx_seq_one_letter_code
_entity_poly.pdbx_strand_id
1 'polypeptide(L)'
;GISMGQRDAMLANGVEFLYTNIHTHHGMYPLYQNQKPYFWENEDGKRLLVWSGEHYNLGNALGIVFNKNVNFMTENYFGKAQGDVAGPLEKLHSNLIASMEEYEENGYPYDFYIASVSGVFSDNAPINPAIADTVALFNEKYSEEVTLRMVTLQELYDLIRNKVADAPVYRGAINDWWGNGVGSTPYAVKHYKEAVRLNRICDRLEEKTGVHNAELVKAYGDNSLLYAEHTWGHSATVTNPYDTMVTNLDIRKNSYASK
;
A
#
# COMPACT_ATOMS: atom_id res chain seq x y z
N GLY A 1 -8.44 -0.64 -1.51
CA GLY A 1 -8.78 -1.57 -2.61
C GLY A 1 -8.27 -1.09 -3.96
N ILE A 2 -8.01 -2.02 -4.85
CA ILE A 2 -7.53 -1.71 -6.21
C ILE A 2 -8.50 -2.31 -7.23
N SER A 3 -8.98 -1.47 -8.17
CA SER A 3 -9.94 -1.89 -9.19
C SER A 3 -9.27 -2.63 -10.37
N MET A 4 -10.06 -3.41 -11.11
CA MET A 4 -9.59 -4.01 -12.36
C MET A 4 -9.17 -2.95 -13.40
N GLY A 5 -9.85 -1.81 -13.45
CA GLY A 5 -9.46 -0.70 -14.32
C GLY A 5 -8.07 -0.11 -13.99
N GLN A 6 -7.69 -0.10 -12.72
CA GLN A 6 -6.33 0.31 -12.32
C GLN A 6 -5.29 -0.73 -12.75
N ARG A 7 -5.59 -2.03 -12.64
CA ARG A 7 -4.75 -3.09 -13.23
C ARG A 7 -4.53 -2.86 -14.71
N ASP A 8 -5.61 -2.61 -15.45
CA ASP A 8 -5.54 -2.43 -16.90
C ASP A 8 -4.71 -1.19 -17.27
N ALA A 9 -4.84 -0.11 -16.50
CA ALA A 9 -4.01 1.08 -16.65
C ALA A 9 -2.52 0.79 -16.36
N MET A 10 -2.20 0.03 -15.31
CA MET A 10 -0.83 -0.40 -15.02
C MET A 10 -0.25 -1.23 -16.17
N LEU A 11 -0.98 -2.24 -16.65
CA LEU A 11 -0.56 -3.08 -17.78
C LEU A 11 -0.37 -2.28 -19.07
N ALA A 12 -1.25 -1.32 -19.35
CA ALA A 12 -1.13 -0.44 -20.51
C ALA A 12 0.10 0.49 -20.46
N ASN A 13 0.59 0.78 -19.27
CA ASN A 13 1.79 1.59 -19.04
C ASN A 13 3.05 0.75 -18.78
N GLY A 14 3.02 -0.55 -19.04
CA GLY A 14 4.19 -1.43 -18.96
C GLY A 14 4.63 -1.77 -17.54
N VAL A 15 3.73 -1.66 -16.55
CA VAL A 15 4.02 -2.12 -15.18
C VAL A 15 3.96 -3.64 -15.15
N GLU A 16 5.04 -4.27 -14.73
CA GLU A 16 5.18 -5.73 -14.67
C GLU A 16 5.04 -6.29 -13.26
N PHE A 17 5.24 -5.45 -12.22
CA PHE A 17 5.24 -5.88 -10.82
C PHE A 17 4.48 -4.91 -9.93
N LEU A 18 3.70 -5.44 -9.02
CA LEU A 18 3.00 -4.71 -7.97
C LEU A 18 3.27 -5.39 -6.62
N TYR A 19 3.81 -4.63 -5.69
CA TYR A 19 3.89 -5.04 -4.29
C TYR A 19 2.76 -4.40 -3.50
N THR A 20 1.94 -5.20 -2.82
CA THR A 20 0.83 -4.72 -2.00
C THR A 20 0.96 -5.21 -0.57
N ASN A 21 0.61 -4.36 0.38
CA ASN A 21 0.45 -4.75 1.77
C ASN A 21 -1.05 -4.74 2.12
N ILE A 22 -1.54 -5.84 2.60
CA ILE A 22 -2.94 -5.98 2.95
C ILE A 22 -3.12 -5.84 4.47
N HIS A 23 -3.95 -4.89 4.86
CA HIS A 23 -4.46 -4.84 6.21
C HIS A 23 -5.58 -5.87 6.37
N THR A 24 -5.35 -6.90 7.13
CA THR A 24 -6.33 -8.01 7.29
C THR A 24 -7.65 -7.55 7.91
N HIS A 25 -7.64 -6.45 8.65
CA HIS A 25 -8.86 -5.84 9.16
C HIS A 25 -9.61 -4.97 8.14
N HIS A 26 -9.04 -4.72 6.96
CA HIS A 26 -9.67 -3.99 5.86
C HIS A 26 -10.15 -4.90 4.73
N GLY A 27 -9.60 -6.09 4.60
CA GLY A 27 -9.96 -6.99 3.53
C GLY A 27 -9.25 -8.33 3.63
N MET A 28 -9.50 -9.18 2.66
CA MET A 28 -8.88 -10.49 2.57
C MET A 28 -7.84 -10.51 1.45
N TYR A 29 -6.83 -11.32 1.64
CA TYR A 29 -5.85 -11.58 0.58
C TYR A 29 -6.52 -12.24 -0.63
N PRO A 30 -6.32 -11.75 -1.86
CA PRO A 30 -6.76 -12.44 -3.06
C PRO A 30 -6.24 -13.88 -3.06
N LEU A 31 -7.11 -14.84 -3.37
CA LEU A 31 -6.80 -16.27 -3.36
C LEU A 31 -6.21 -16.78 -2.03
N TYR A 32 -6.46 -16.08 -0.92
CA TYR A 32 -5.84 -16.38 0.39
C TYR A 32 -4.30 -16.38 0.37
N GLN A 33 -3.70 -15.62 -0.56
CA GLN A 33 -2.25 -15.51 -0.73
C GLN A 33 -1.70 -14.47 0.24
N ASN A 34 -1.37 -14.87 1.47
CA ASN A 34 -0.58 -14.05 2.39
C ASN A 34 0.91 -14.33 2.19
N GLN A 35 1.72 -13.29 2.06
CA GLN A 35 3.17 -13.38 1.74
C GLN A 35 3.45 -14.28 0.53
N LYS A 36 2.55 -14.31 -0.42
CA LYS A 36 2.64 -15.15 -1.62
C LYS A 36 2.27 -14.36 -2.87
N PRO A 37 2.82 -14.74 -4.01
CA PRO A 37 2.52 -14.10 -5.29
C PRO A 37 1.24 -14.63 -5.93
N TYR A 38 0.71 -13.82 -6.85
CA TYR A 38 -0.25 -14.26 -7.86
C TYR A 38 -0.07 -13.43 -9.13
N PHE A 39 -0.52 -13.96 -10.25
CA PHE A 39 -0.65 -13.19 -11.49
C PHE A 39 -2.04 -12.57 -11.57
N TRP A 40 -2.08 -11.25 -11.66
CA TRP A 40 -3.33 -10.52 -11.87
C TRP A 40 -3.59 -10.33 -13.35
N GLU A 41 -4.46 -11.18 -13.91
CA GLU A 41 -4.69 -11.28 -15.34
C GLU A 41 -5.91 -10.45 -15.76
N ASN A 42 -5.79 -9.75 -16.90
CA ASN A 42 -6.90 -9.04 -17.53
C ASN A 42 -7.66 -9.92 -18.54
N GLU A 43 -8.69 -9.35 -19.16
CA GLU A 43 -9.52 -10.06 -20.15
C GLU A 43 -8.75 -10.44 -21.43
N ASP A 44 -7.70 -9.70 -21.77
CA ASP A 44 -6.81 -9.99 -22.90
C ASP A 44 -5.73 -11.05 -22.59
N GLY A 45 -5.70 -11.59 -21.37
CA GLY A 45 -4.70 -12.55 -20.92
C GLY A 45 -3.35 -11.93 -20.54
N LYS A 46 -3.25 -10.59 -20.50
CA LYS A 46 -2.05 -9.91 -20.00
C LYS A 46 -2.00 -10.00 -18.48
N ARG A 47 -0.79 -10.17 -17.96
CA ARG A 47 -0.57 -10.46 -16.53
C ARG A 47 0.36 -9.46 -15.89
N LEU A 48 0.01 -9.06 -14.66
CA LEU A 48 0.82 -8.30 -13.73
C LEU A 48 1.19 -9.24 -12.59
N LEU A 49 2.47 -9.40 -12.30
CA LEU A 49 2.90 -10.12 -11.10
C LEU A 49 2.58 -9.28 -9.87
N VAL A 50 1.87 -9.86 -8.92
CA VAL A 50 1.56 -9.21 -7.65
C VAL A 50 2.15 -10.02 -6.52
N TRP A 51 2.88 -9.36 -5.62
CA TRP A 51 3.22 -9.93 -4.33
C TRP A 51 2.24 -9.40 -3.28
N SER A 52 1.54 -10.29 -2.63
CA SER A 52 0.61 -9.99 -1.55
C SER A 52 1.33 -10.05 -0.21
N GLY A 53 1.95 -8.95 0.16
CA GLY A 53 2.68 -8.81 1.42
C GLY A 53 1.75 -8.65 2.62
N GLU A 54 2.26 -8.94 3.79
CA GLU A 54 1.63 -8.62 5.05
C GLU A 54 1.57 -7.11 5.33
N HIS A 55 1.21 -6.76 6.54
CA HIS A 55 1.13 -5.38 6.98
C HIS A 55 2.44 -4.61 6.71
N TYR A 56 2.33 -3.37 6.26
CA TYR A 56 3.48 -2.53 5.87
C TYR A 56 4.46 -2.23 7.01
N ASN A 57 4.12 -2.52 8.26
CA ASN A 57 5.02 -2.39 9.41
C ASN A 57 5.55 -3.73 9.94
N LEU A 58 5.50 -4.78 9.15
CA LEU A 58 5.99 -6.10 9.57
C LEU A 58 7.45 -6.03 10.06
N GLY A 59 8.33 -5.38 9.31
CA GLY A 59 9.72 -5.21 9.71
C GLY A 59 9.89 -4.41 11.01
N ASN A 60 8.98 -3.46 11.29
CA ASN A 60 8.96 -2.76 12.58
C ASN A 60 8.61 -3.74 13.72
N ALA A 61 7.60 -4.59 13.50
CA ALA A 61 7.19 -5.58 14.48
C ALA A 61 8.28 -6.63 14.75
N LEU A 62 9.01 -7.02 13.72
CA LEU A 62 10.17 -7.91 13.85
C LEU A 62 11.33 -7.27 14.61
N GLY A 63 11.43 -5.94 14.62
CA GLY A 63 12.46 -5.20 15.34
C GLY A 63 13.56 -4.59 14.47
N ILE A 64 13.38 -4.52 13.14
CA ILE A 64 14.31 -3.83 12.24
C ILE A 64 14.37 -2.33 12.57
N VAL A 65 13.26 -1.76 13.03
CA VAL A 65 13.22 -0.42 13.61
C VAL A 65 13.08 -0.52 15.12
N PHE A 66 14.08 -0.05 15.83
CA PHE A 66 14.17 -0.17 17.28
C PHE A 66 13.41 0.93 18.01
N ASN A 67 12.13 1.01 17.76
CA ASN A 67 11.24 1.91 18.47
C ASN A 67 10.29 1.13 19.36
N LYS A 68 10.60 1.08 20.63
CA LYS A 68 9.66 0.55 21.60
C LYS A 68 8.45 1.50 21.69
N ASN A 69 7.26 0.95 21.52
CA ASN A 69 6.00 1.63 21.80
C ASN A 69 5.76 2.89 20.96
N VAL A 70 6.30 2.96 19.78
CA VAL A 70 6.02 4.08 18.93
C VAL A 70 4.67 3.83 18.30
N ASN A 71 3.69 4.38 18.89
CA ASN A 71 2.49 4.70 18.17
C ASN A 71 2.52 6.20 17.86
N PHE A 72 1.71 6.56 16.92
CA PHE A 72 1.45 7.89 16.42
C PHE A 72 1.18 8.96 17.50
N MET A 73 0.86 8.55 18.70
CA MET A 73 0.38 9.40 19.78
C MET A 73 1.36 9.56 20.94
N THR A 74 2.53 8.94 20.86
CA THR A 74 3.46 8.97 21.99
C THR A 74 4.53 10.05 21.83
N GLU A 75 4.82 10.76 22.91
CA GLU A 75 5.89 11.77 23.00
C GLU A 75 7.28 11.21 22.67
N ASN A 76 7.45 9.91 22.74
CA ASN A 76 8.70 9.23 22.42
C ASN A 76 8.97 9.10 20.93
N TYR A 77 8.02 9.49 20.12
CA TYR A 77 8.06 9.36 18.67
C TYR A 77 9.29 10.01 18.03
N PHE A 78 9.62 11.22 18.41
CA PHE A 78 10.77 11.95 17.87
C PHE A 78 12.04 11.80 18.71
N GLY A 79 11.93 11.46 19.99
CA GLY A 79 13.07 11.53 20.92
C GLY A 79 13.89 10.25 21.04
N LYS A 80 13.37 9.09 20.63
CA LYS A 80 14.01 7.78 20.80
C LYS A 80 14.01 6.92 19.54
N ALA A 81 13.77 7.53 18.41
CA ALA A 81 13.79 6.84 17.13
C ALA A 81 15.16 6.23 16.76
N GLN A 82 16.20 6.75 17.37
CA GLN A 82 17.57 6.33 17.20
C GLN A 82 18.08 5.63 18.46
N GLY A 83 17.32 4.70 18.98
CA GLY A 83 17.78 3.88 20.09
C GLY A 83 19.07 3.13 19.76
N ASP A 84 19.71 2.63 20.78
CA ASP A 84 20.89 1.79 20.67
C ASP A 84 20.59 0.61 19.73
N VAL A 85 21.22 0.62 18.57
CA VAL A 85 21.07 -0.39 17.52
C VAL A 85 21.67 -1.72 17.96
N ALA A 86 22.65 -1.71 18.86
CA ALA A 86 23.36 -2.92 19.28
C ALA A 86 22.55 -3.80 20.24
N GLY A 87 21.72 -3.24 21.09
CA GLY A 87 20.97 -4.00 22.10
C GLY A 87 19.87 -4.89 21.57
N PRO A 88 19.09 -4.51 20.54
CA PRO A 88 17.96 -5.28 20.04
C PRO A 88 18.27 -6.34 18.99
N LEU A 89 19.50 -6.50 18.50
CA LEU A 89 19.84 -7.43 17.41
C LEU A 89 19.48 -8.88 17.74
N GLU A 90 19.69 -9.32 18.96
CA GLU A 90 19.31 -10.67 19.39
C GLU A 90 17.80 -10.88 19.36
N LYS A 91 17.07 -9.85 19.74
CA LYS A 91 15.61 -9.89 19.67
C LYS A 91 15.11 -9.88 18.23
N LEU A 92 15.71 -9.07 17.37
CA LEU A 92 15.42 -9.08 15.94
C LEU A 92 15.66 -10.47 15.34
N HIS A 93 16.83 -11.07 15.65
CA HIS A 93 17.16 -12.42 15.22
C HIS A 93 16.11 -13.44 15.70
N SER A 94 15.79 -13.46 16.99
CA SER A 94 14.81 -14.37 17.55
C SER A 94 13.41 -14.21 16.91
N ASN A 95 12.99 -12.97 16.68
CA ASN A 95 11.70 -12.68 16.04
C ASN A 95 11.68 -13.14 14.58
N LEU A 96 12.77 -12.94 13.84
CA LEU A 96 12.91 -13.39 12.45
C LEU A 96 12.84 -14.91 12.37
N ILE A 97 13.65 -15.61 13.16
CA ILE A 97 13.64 -17.08 13.18
C ILE A 97 12.24 -17.61 13.52
N ALA A 98 11.63 -17.14 14.59
CA ALA A 98 10.29 -17.58 14.98
C ALA A 98 9.23 -17.32 13.89
N SER A 99 9.32 -16.18 13.22
CA SER A 99 8.40 -15.85 12.11
C SER A 99 8.63 -16.74 10.90
N MET A 100 9.88 -17.05 10.57
CA MET A 100 10.23 -17.92 9.44
C MET A 100 9.81 -19.37 9.72
N GLU A 101 10.04 -19.88 10.93
CA GLU A 101 9.56 -21.19 11.37
C GLU A 101 8.03 -21.32 11.27
N GLU A 102 7.29 -20.30 11.72
CA GLU A 102 5.83 -20.27 11.61
C GLU A 102 5.38 -20.33 10.13
N TYR A 103 6.07 -19.61 9.22
CA TYR A 103 5.76 -19.66 7.80
C TYR A 103 6.08 -21.02 7.18
N GLU A 104 7.21 -21.63 7.54
CA GLU A 104 7.59 -22.98 7.08
C GLU A 104 6.58 -24.04 7.55
N GLU A 105 6.19 -24.01 8.81
CA GLU A 105 5.14 -24.90 9.37
C GLU A 105 3.81 -24.76 8.62
N ASN A 106 3.50 -23.56 8.13
CA ASN A 106 2.30 -23.27 7.33
C ASN A 106 2.51 -23.49 5.82
N GLY A 107 3.61 -24.15 5.42
CA GLY A 107 3.87 -24.54 4.03
C GLY A 107 4.28 -23.38 3.14
N TYR A 108 5.04 -22.42 3.66
CA TYR A 108 5.66 -21.37 2.87
C TYR A 108 6.75 -21.95 1.97
N PRO A 109 6.68 -21.78 0.63
CA PRO A 109 7.52 -22.54 -0.27
C PRO A 109 8.82 -21.84 -0.68
N TYR A 110 9.12 -20.65 -0.16
CA TYR A 110 10.23 -19.83 -0.65
C TYR A 110 11.38 -19.77 0.36
N ASP A 111 12.60 -19.64 -0.15
CA ASP A 111 13.85 -19.46 0.58
C ASP A 111 14.14 -17.98 0.92
N PHE A 112 13.12 -17.14 0.87
CA PHE A 112 13.20 -15.72 1.20
C PHE A 112 11.90 -15.27 1.88
N TYR A 113 12.01 -14.19 2.63
CA TYR A 113 10.91 -13.57 3.36
C TYR A 113 10.89 -12.07 3.07
N ILE A 114 9.73 -11.51 2.76
CA ILE A 114 9.61 -10.09 2.42
C ILE A 114 8.97 -9.33 3.57
N ALA A 115 9.68 -8.33 4.11
CA ALA A 115 9.18 -7.48 5.16
C ALA A 115 9.26 -6.01 4.76
N SER A 116 8.14 -5.31 4.79
CA SER A 116 8.12 -3.85 4.69
C SER A 116 8.50 -3.21 6.00
N VAL A 117 9.20 -2.09 5.93
CA VAL A 117 9.57 -1.26 7.08
C VAL A 117 9.02 0.15 6.87
N SER A 118 8.26 0.65 7.83
CA SER A 118 7.59 1.95 7.77
C SER A 118 8.37 3.07 8.49
N GLY A 119 9.66 3.20 8.24
CA GLY A 119 10.42 4.30 8.82
C GLY A 119 10.52 4.25 10.35
N VAL A 120 10.15 5.35 11.01
CA VAL A 120 10.29 5.48 12.48
C VAL A 120 9.19 4.76 13.24
N PHE A 121 7.97 4.74 12.72
CA PHE A 121 6.82 4.02 13.28
C PHE A 121 5.97 3.45 12.14
N SER A 122 4.71 3.18 12.29
CA SER A 122 3.95 2.52 11.23
C SER A 122 3.59 3.48 10.08
N ASP A 123 2.48 4.12 10.06
CA ASP A 123 1.94 4.87 8.93
C ASP A 123 2.50 6.30 8.81
N ASN A 124 2.72 6.78 7.59
CA ASN A 124 3.16 8.16 7.29
C ASN A 124 4.42 8.62 8.07
N ALA A 125 5.30 7.69 8.36
CA ALA A 125 6.47 7.95 9.16
C ALA A 125 7.61 8.61 8.37
N PRO A 126 8.45 9.44 9.01
CA PRO A 126 9.72 9.85 8.44
C PRO A 126 10.63 8.66 8.19
N ILE A 127 11.55 8.80 7.25
CA ILE A 127 12.61 7.82 6.99
C ILE A 127 13.49 7.69 8.25
N ASN A 128 13.77 6.43 8.62
CA ASN A 128 14.73 6.14 9.70
C ASN A 128 16.05 5.62 9.10
N PRO A 129 17.10 6.45 9.05
CA PRO A 129 18.37 6.04 8.48
C PRO A 129 19.08 4.93 9.27
N ALA A 130 18.76 4.73 10.56
CA ALA A 130 19.30 3.66 11.37
C ALA A 130 18.93 2.25 10.88
N ILE A 131 17.97 2.12 9.96
CA ILE A 131 17.65 0.85 9.31
C ILE A 131 18.87 0.28 8.59
N ALA A 132 19.63 1.11 7.89
CA ALA A 132 20.83 0.68 7.18
C ALA A 132 21.90 0.13 8.13
N ASP A 133 22.11 0.82 9.25
CA ASP A 133 23.05 0.38 10.29
C ASP A 133 22.58 -0.93 10.95
N THR A 134 21.29 -1.04 11.23
CA THR A 134 20.68 -2.27 11.75
C THR A 134 20.92 -3.45 10.83
N VAL A 135 20.69 -3.28 9.54
CA VAL A 135 20.90 -4.33 8.53
C VAL A 135 22.37 -4.73 8.45
N ALA A 136 23.29 -3.75 8.46
CA ALA A 136 24.72 -4.02 8.43
C ALA A 136 25.19 -4.80 9.65
N LEU A 137 24.86 -4.33 10.86
CA LEU A 137 25.23 -4.99 12.13
C LEU A 137 24.58 -6.37 12.28
N PHE A 138 23.35 -6.53 11.84
CA PHE A 138 22.69 -7.82 11.84
C PHE A 138 23.42 -8.82 10.96
N ASN A 139 23.76 -8.44 9.73
CA ASN A 139 24.46 -9.31 8.80
C ASN A 139 25.89 -9.65 9.27
N GLU A 140 26.57 -8.71 9.90
CA GLU A 140 27.89 -9.00 10.51
C GLU A 140 27.81 -10.14 11.53
N LYS A 141 26.71 -10.21 12.28
CA LYS A 141 26.56 -11.18 13.37
C LYS A 141 25.87 -12.49 12.96
N TYR A 142 24.90 -12.43 12.05
CA TYR A 142 23.94 -13.53 11.81
C TYR A 142 23.83 -13.99 10.35
N SER A 143 24.67 -13.48 9.44
CA SER A 143 24.55 -13.79 8.00
C SER A 143 24.77 -15.26 7.63
N GLU A 144 25.35 -16.06 8.51
CA GLU A 144 25.46 -17.51 8.31
C GLU A 144 24.11 -18.24 8.41
N GLU A 145 23.14 -17.66 9.12
CA GLU A 145 21.81 -18.21 9.28
C GLU A 145 20.79 -17.46 8.42
N VAL A 146 20.73 -16.12 8.55
CA VAL A 146 19.80 -15.25 7.85
C VAL A 146 20.48 -13.98 7.40
N THR A 147 20.34 -13.63 6.12
CA THR A 147 20.85 -12.37 5.57
C THR A 147 19.72 -11.40 5.33
N LEU A 148 19.80 -10.20 5.88
CA LEU A 148 18.93 -9.08 5.59
C LEU A 148 19.43 -8.32 4.36
N ARG A 149 18.55 -8.02 3.42
CA ARG A 149 18.87 -7.24 2.24
C ARG A 149 17.82 -6.17 2.01
N MET A 150 18.27 -4.92 1.96
CA MET A 150 17.42 -3.82 1.49
C MET A 150 17.39 -3.86 -0.05
N VAL A 151 16.21 -3.79 -0.62
CA VAL A 151 16.01 -3.84 -2.08
C VAL A 151 15.04 -2.79 -2.55
N THR A 152 15.24 -2.31 -3.77
CA THR A 152 14.21 -1.58 -4.52
C THR A 152 13.14 -2.54 -5.05
N LEU A 153 12.00 -2.03 -5.46
CA LEU A 153 10.96 -2.87 -6.08
C LEU A 153 11.44 -3.55 -7.36
N GLN A 154 12.31 -2.91 -8.13
CA GLN A 154 12.89 -3.51 -9.33
C GLN A 154 13.82 -4.68 -8.98
N GLU A 155 14.71 -4.50 -8.01
CA GLU A 155 15.59 -5.58 -7.54
C GLU A 155 14.79 -6.74 -6.96
N LEU A 156 13.73 -6.46 -6.20
CA LEU A 156 12.83 -7.48 -5.68
C LEU A 156 12.20 -8.28 -6.83
N TYR A 157 11.65 -7.59 -7.81
CA TYR A 157 11.07 -8.23 -8.99
C TYR A 157 12.06 -9.14 -9.71
N ASP A 158 13.27 -8.66 -9.97
CA ASP A 158 14.31 -9.42 -10.65
C ASP A 158 14.76 -10.67 -9.86
N LEU A 159 14.75 -10.58 -8.52
CA LEU A 159 15.08 -11.70 -7.64
C LEU A 159 14.00 -12.79 -7.62
N ILE A 160 12.72 -12.39 -7.66
CA ILE A 160 11.63 -13.33 -7.41
C ILE A 160 10.93 -13.84 -8.67
N ARG A 161 10.89 -13.08 -9.77
CA ARG A 161 10.07 -13.38 -10.96
C ARG A 161 10.23 -14.80 -11.50
N ASN A 162 11.45 -15.36 -11.45
CA ASN A 162 11.71 -16.72 -11.93
C ASN A 162 11.37 -17.78 -10.87
N LYS A 163 11.33 -17.42 -9.59
CA LYS A 163 10.98 -18.33 -8.49
C LYS A 163 9.48 -18.52 -8.32
N VAL A 164 8.67 -17.65 -8.94
CA VAL A 164 7.22 -17.59 -8.77
C VAL A 164 6.45 -17.78 -10.08
N ALA A 165 7.06 -18.44 -11.06
CA ALA A 165 6.47 -18.62 -12.39
C ALA A 165 5.14 -19.40 -12.38
N ASP A 166 4.93 -20.26 -11.40
CA ASP A 166 3.73 -21.10 -11.18
C ASP A 166 2.72 -20.47 -10.24
N ALA A 167 2.88 -19.20 -9.91
CA ALA A 167 1.93 -18.50 -9.06
C ALA A 167 0.51 -18.55 -9.65
N PRO A 168 -0.53 -18.64 -8.80
CA PRO A 168 -1.91 -18.74 -9.27
C PRO A 168 -2.35 -17.47 -9.99
N VAL A 169 -3.40 -17.61 -10.81
CA VAL A 169 -3.97 -16.49 -11.58
C VAL A 169 -5.24 -15.98 -10.89
N TYR A 170 -5.30 -14.66 -10.70
CA TYR A 170 -6.45 -13.93 -10.19
C TYR A 170 -6.99 -12.95 -11.22
N ARG A 171 -8.33 -12.83 -11.33
CA ARG A 171 -8.99 -11.97 -12.33
C ARG A 171 -9.93 -10.93 -11.72
N GLY A 172 -10.21 -10.99 -10.42
CA GLY A 172 -11.12 -10.07 -9.72
C GLY A 172 -10.48 -8.73 -9.33
N ALA A 173 -11.26 -7.86 -8.71
CA ALA A 173 -10.75 -6.67 -8.04
C ALA A 173 -10.15 -7.03 -6.66
N ILE A 174 -9.17 -6.28 -6.21
CA ILE A 174 -8.64 -6.39 -4.84
C ILE A 174 -9.52 -5.53 -3.96
N ASN A 175 -10.48 -6.16 -3.30
CA ASN A 175 -11.45 -5.47 -2.48
C ASN A 175 -10.88 -5.11 -1.11
N ASP A 176 -11.34 -3.97 -0.61
CA ASP A 176 -10.94 -3.41 0.67
C ASP A 176 -12.15 -2.66 1.24
N TRP A 177 -12.50 -2.90 2.51
CA TRP A 177 -13.63 -2.25 3.14
C TRP A 177 -13.45 -0.73 3.26
N TRP A 178 -12.21 -0.23 3.21
CA TRP A 178 -11.95 1.21 3.19
C TRP A 178 -12.67 1.92 2.03
N GLY A 179 -12.96 1.21 0.95
CA GLY A 179 -13.82 1.68 -0.14
C GLY A 179 -15.24 2.02 0.28
N ASN A 180 -15.74 1.57 1.44
CA ASN A 180 -17.06 1.91 1.97
C ASN A 180 -17.15 3.39 2.37
N GLY A 181 -16.01 4.05 2.61
CA GLY A 181 -15.93 5.47 2.90
C GLY A 181 -16.63 6.35 1.86
N VAL A 182 -16.71 5.87 0.60
CA VAL A 182 -17.52 6.50 -0.45
C VAL A 182 -18.98 6.69 -0.01
N GLY A 183 -19.52 5.77 0.78
CA GLY A 183 -20.87 5.86 1.34
C GLY A 183 -21.06 6.96 2.40
N SER A 184 -19.97 7.45 3.01
CA SER A 184 -20.05 8.52 4.01
C SER A 184 -20.25 9.91 3.42
N THR A 185 -20.05 10.08 2.11
CA THR A 185 -20.19 11.37 1.41
C THR A 185 -21.13 11.28 0.17
N PRO A 186 -22.40 10.85 0.32
CA PRO A 186 -23.25 10.55 -0.82
C PRO A 186 -23.51 11.74 -1.73
N TYR A 187 -23.57 12.94 -1.19
CA TYR A 187 -23.75 14.17 -1.97
C TYR A 187 -22.53 14.43 -2.86
N ALA A 188 -21.34 14.42 -2.30
CA ALA A 188 -20.10 14.60 -3.06
C ALA A 188 -19.89 13.49 -4.10
N VAL A 189 -20.21 12.23 -3.76
CA VAL A 189 -20.17 11.10 -4.70
C VAL A 189 -21.07 11.32 -5.91
N LYS A 190 -22.29 11.86 -5.68
CA LYS A 190 -23.21 12.21 -6.78
C LYS A 190 -22.59 13.22 -7.74
N HIS A 191 -22.02 14.31 -7.22
CA HIS A 191 -21.38 15.34 -8.03
C HIS A 191 -20.15 14.80 -8.77
N TYR A 192 -19.30 14.04 -8.10
CA TYR A 192 -18.14 13.40 -8.72
C TYR A 192 -18.54 12.49 -9.88
N LYS A 193 -19.55 11.62 -9.68
CA LYS A 193 -20.04 10.74 -10.76
C LYS A 193 -20.62 11.52 -11.95
N GLU A 194 -21.29 12.62 -11.68
CA GLU A 194 -21.79 13.51 -12.73
C GLU A 194 -20.65 14.19 -13.49
N ALA A 195 -19.62 14.70 -12.78
CA ALA A 195 -18.43 15.25 -13.40
C ALA A 195 -17.72 14.23 -14.30
N VAL A 196 -17.54 12.98 -13.83
CA VAL A 196 -16.98 11.89 -14.65
C VAL A 196 -17.80 11.63 -15.91
N ARG A 197 -19.13 11.64 -15.79
CA ARG A 197 -20.03 11.46 -16.93
C ARG A 197 -19.91 12.60 -17.94
N LEU A 198 -19.86 13.84 -17.46
CA LEU A 198 -19.71 15.04 -18.30
C LEU A 198 -18.33 15.05 -18.99
N ASN A 199 -17.27 14.72 -18.27
CA ASN A 199 -15.92 14.64 -18.88
C ASN A 199 -15.90 13.65 -20.06
N ARG A 200 -16.50 12.46 -19.92
CA ARG A 200 -16.61 11.51 -21.04
C ARG A 200 -17.38 12.05 -22.23
N ILE A 201 -18.34 12.94 -22.02
CA ILE A 201 -19.05 13.62 -23.11
C ILE A 201 -18.12 14.66 -23.77
N CYS A 202 -17.37 15.42 -22.98
CA CYS A 202 -16.38 16.38 -23.47
C CYS A 202 -15.31 15.69 -24.33
N ASP A 203 -14.75 14.57 -23.88
CA ASP A 203 -13.78 13.80 -24.64
C ASP A 203 -14.31 13.39 -26.02
N ARG A 204 -15.56 12.91 -26.08
CA ARG A 204 -16.21 12.54 -27.36
C ARG A 204 -16.51 13.74 -28.27
N LEU A 205 -16.80 14.90 -27.67
CA LEU A 205 -17.01 16.13 -28.43
C LEU A 205 -15.69 16.67 -28.97
N GLU A 206 -14.64 16.62 -28.18
CA GLU A 206 -13.30 16.98 -28.59
C GLU A 206 -12.82 16.14 -29.78
N GLU A 207 -12.98 14.82 -29.71
CA GLU A 207 -12.68 13.91 -30.83
C GLU A 207 -13.41 14.32 -32.14
N LYS A 208 -14.65 14.84 -32.03
CA LYS A 208 -15.46 15.22 -33.19
C LYS A 208 -15.20 16.62 -33.69
N THR A 209 -14.89 17.56 -32.81
CA THR A 209 -14.82 18.98 -33.12
C THR A 209 -13.41 19.55 -33.18
N GLY A 210 -12.45 18.83 -32.58
CA GLY A 210 -11.07 19.30 -32.37
C GLY A 210 -10.96 20.46 -31.37
N VAL A 211 -12.04 20.77 -30.64
CA VAL A 211 -12.03 21.84 -29.63
C VAL A 211 -11.53 21.29 -28.32
N HIS A 212 -10.36 21.72 -27.88
CA HIS A 212 -9.73 21.33 -26.65
C HIS A 212 -9.57 22.53 -25.70
N ASN A 213 -9.89 22.32 -24.41
CA ASN A 213 -9.63 23.31 -23.37
C ASN A 213 -8.73 22.71 -22.28
N ALA A 214 -7.44 22.90 -22.42
CA ALA A 214 -6.42 22.33 -21.53
C ALA A 214 -6.57 22.78 -20.06
N GLU A 215 -7.04 24.01 -19.82
CA GLU A 215 -7.24 24.51 -18.44
C GLU A 215 -8.39 23.78 -17.75
N LEU A 216 -9.50 23.58 -18.44
CA LEU A 216 -10.64 22.84 -17.89
C LEU A 216 -10.31 21.36 -17.68
N VAL A 217 -9.62 20.73 -18.64
CA VAL A 217 -9.16 19.33 -18.50
C VAL A 217 -8.25 19.19 -17.29
N LYS A 218 -7.30 20.10 -17.13
CA LYS A 218 -6.42 20.11 -15.95
C LYS A 218 -7.20 20.31 -14.65
N ALA A 219 -8.09 21.29 -14.60
CA ALA A 219 -8.89 21.60 -13.42
C ALA A 219 -9.78 20.39 -13.00
N TYR A 220 -10.41 19.75 -13.97
CA TYR A 220 -11.17 18.52 -13.75
C TYR A 220 -10.27 17.41 -13.20
N GLY A 221 -9.11 17.18 -13.81
CA GLY A 221 -8.16 16.16 -13.37
C GLY A 221 -7.69 16.39 -11.93
N ASP A 222 -7.25 17.58 -11.60
CA ASP A 222 -6.75 17.96 -10.28
C ASP A 222 -7.86 17.77 -9.19
N ASN A 223 -9.06 18.28 -9.43
CA ASN A 223 -10.16 18.16 -8.48
C ASN A 223 -10.65 16.71 -8.36
N SER A 224 -10.69 15.95 -9.45
CA SER A 224 -11.05 14.54 -9.44
C SER A 224 -10.08 13.69 -8.62
N LEU A 225 -8.76 13.92 -8.77
CA LEU A 225 -7.73 13.23 -7.99
C LEU A 225 -7.85 13.55 -6.49
N LEU A 226 -8.01 14.84 -6.14
CA LEU A 226 -8.16 15.27 -4.76
C LEU A 226 -9.46 14.75 -4.12
N TYR A 227 -10.53 14.66 -4.90
CA TYR A 227 -11.76 14.04 -4.44
C TYR A 227 -11.62 12.53 -4.24
N ALA A 228 -11.01 11.83 -5.21
CA ALA A 228 -10.85 10.37 -5.21
C ALA A 228 -9.74 9.87 -4.27
N GLU A 229 -8.95 10.76 -3.68
CA GLU A 229 -7.98 10.40 -2.65
C GLU A 229 -8.66 9.60 -1.53
N HIS A 230 -7.96 8.61 -0.96
CA HIS A 230 -8.53 7.54 -0.11
C HIS A 230 -9.10 7.97 1.25
N THR A 231 -8.90 9.21 1.69
CA THR A 231 -9.34 9.71 3.02
C THR A 231 -10.81 10.11 3.00
N TRP A 232 -11.70 9.14 3.08
CA TRP A 232 -13.15 9.31 3.09
C TRP A 232 -13.63 9.40 4.53
N GLY A 233 -13.86 10.59 5.04
CA GLY A 233 -14.48 10.76 6.34
C GLY A 233 -13.66 10.29 7.54
N HIS A 234 -12.41 9.89 7.37
CA HIS A 234 -11.50 9.42 8.41
C HIS A 234 -12.01 8.18 9.18
N SER A 235 -11.14 7.47 9.87
CA SER A 235 -11.49 6.29 10.69
C SER A 235 -12.48 6.57 11.81
N ALA A 236 -12.57 7.81 12.27
CA ALA A 236 -13.49 8.24 13.32
C ALA A 236 -14.92 8.53 12.84
N THR A 237 -15.24 8.43 11.55
CA THR A 237 -16.56 8.79 11.00
C THR A 237 -17.72 8.07 11.69
N VAL A 238 -17.52 6.81 12.06
CA VAL A 238 -18.56 6.00 12.73
C VAL A 238 -18.59 6.26 14.23
N THR A 239 -17.43 6.38 14.87
CA THR A 239 -17.31 6.46 16.33
C THR A 239 -17.42 7.88 16.85
N ASN A 240 -17.02 8.87 16.05
CA ASN A 240 -17.07 10.30 16.40
C ASN A 240 -17.38 11.15 15.15
N PRO A 241 -18.60 11.10 14.61
CA PRO A 241 -18.96 11.74 13.34
C PRO A 241 -18.89 13.27 13.37
N TYR A 242 -18.88 13.87 14.56
CA TYR A 242 -18.77 15.32 14.75
C TYR A 242 -17.33 15.79 15.04
N ASP A 243 -16.35 14.90 14.93
CA ASP A 243 -14.96 15.28 15.06
C ASP A 243 -14.57 16.34 14.03
N THR A 244 -13.75 17.29 14.46
CA THR A 244 -13.27 18.40 13.60
C THR A 244 -12.55 17.85 12.35
N MET A 245 -11.81 16.76 12.48
CA MET A 245 -11.14 16.11 11.37
C MET A 245 -12.16 15.58 10.34
N VAL A 246 -13.21 14.88 10.80
CA VAL A 246 -14.29 14.36 9.94
C VAL A 246 -14.98 15.50 9.20
N THR A 247 -15.35 16.56 9.93
CA THR A 247 -15.99 17.75 9.34
C THR A 247 -15.10 18.43 8.29
N ASN A 248 -13.82 18.59 8.57
CA ASN A 248 -12.86 19.19 7.62
C ASN A 248 -12.69 18.34 6.35
N LEU A 249 -12.64 17.01 6.48
CA LEU A 249 -12.55 16.12 5.34
C LEU A 249 -13.82 16.19 4.48
N ASP A 250 -14.99 16.19 5.09
CA ASP A 250 -16.27 16.33 4.39
C ASP A 250 -16.34 17.64 3.60
N ILE A 251 -16.00 18.77 4.23
CA ILE A 251 -15.95 20.08 3.56
C ILE A 251 -14.99 20.05 2.37
N ARG A 252 -13.79 19.47 2.50
CA ARG A 252 -12.81 19.38 1.41
C ARG A 252 -13.32 18.51 0.27
N LYS A 253 -13.84 17.32 0.57
CA LYS A 253 -14.38 16.40 -0.44
C LYS A 253 -15.55 17.02 -1.20
N ASN A 254 -16.48 17.68 -0.49
CA ASN A 254 -17.57 18.41 -1.13
C ASN A 254 -17.06 19.57 -2.02
N SER A 255 -16.04 20.30 -1.58
CA SER A 255 -15.43 21.36 -2.38
C SER A 255 -14.83 20.84 -3.68
N TYR A 256 -14.06 19.76 -3.64
CA TYR A 256 -13.47 19.19 -4.85
C TYR A 256 -14.51 18.59 -5.80
N ALA A 257 -15.53 17.92 -5.26
CA ALA A 257 -16.59 17.33 -6.07
C ALA A 257 -17.49 18.37 -6.75
N SER A 258 -17.55 19.59 -6.22
CA SER A 258 -18.39 20.68 -6.75
C SER A 258 -17.68 21.56 -7.79
N LYS A 259 -16.37 21.46 -7.90
CA LYS A 259 -15.54 22.20 -8.89
C LYS A 259 -15.36 21.40 -10.15
#